data_af061a20fec6d1a12da4723966f8550e
#
_entry.id   af061a20fec6d1a12da4723966f8550e
#
_cell.length_a   1.000
_cell.length_b   1.000
_cell.length_c   1.000
_cell.angle_alpha   90.00
_cell.angle_beta   90.00
_cell.angle_gamma   90.00
#
_symmetry.space_group_name_H-M   'P 1'
#
loop_
_entity.id
_entity.type
_entity.pdbx_description
1 polymer ?
#
loop_
_entity_poly.entity_id
_entity_poly.type
_entity_poly.pdbx_seq_one_letter_code
_entity_poly.pdbx_strand_id
1 'polypeptide(L)'
;GTWTVPAKKIINTVSATVNAQDNTKLDVTISESKLMRQLKSKGIALKVAKKAAGAGVVPATIAVKGNAYQVIDASATAASLSGMLASGQNAPVAVSTKDFSNVELYEGLPASGTIEEKLQQLFGDADYEVAVYDLKTGKSKIQIDADTAMVSASTYKLFIAYSMIHAVETGQVTWDSALNGMTLSSCMATMIINSDNSCPEAWLDRYGFSTVTQQAHDIGAANTNFVPYDMTTTANDLATVLKGFYSNSIASPDSTDQLFSLMETQVYREGIPAGIGSDGVVQDKVGFMDGLLHDAAIVRSDKGDYAMVIMTD
;
A
#
# COMPACT_ATOMS: atom_id res chain seq x y z
N GLY A 1 0.57 -6.58 28.63
CA GLY A 1 -0.78 -6.97 29.04
C GLY A 1 -1.22 -8.23 28.35
N THR A 2 -2.10 -9.00 28.98
CA THR A 2 -2.69 -10.21 28.39
C THR A 2 -4.03 -9.87 27.78
N TRP A 3 -4.28 -10.26 26.54
CA TRP A 3 -5.58 -10.07 25.89
C TRP A 3 -6.20 -11.43 25.58
N THR A 4 -7.51 -11.53 25.79
CA THR A 4 -8.26 -12.71 25.40
C THR A 4 -9.06 -12.41 24.14
N VAL A 5 -8.82 -13.18 23.09
CA VAL A 5 -9.62 -13.10 21.85
C VAL A 5 -10.58 -14.28 21.84
N PRO A 6 -11.90 -14.05 21.79
CA PRO A 6 -12.88 -15.14 21.74
C PRO A 6 -12.65 -16.05 20.55
N ALA A 7 -12.73 -17.37 20.76
CA ALA A 7 -12.49 -18.38 19.73
C ALA A 7 -13.31 -18.14 18.45
N LYS A 8 -14.58 -17.71 18.55
CA LYS A 8 -15.42 -17.40 17.40
C LYS A 8 -14.91 -16.25 16.52
N LYS A 9 -14.03 -15.37 17.04
CA LYS A 9 -13.39 -14.31 16.27
C LYS A 9 -12.12 -14.78 15.58
N ILE A 10 -11.46 -15.79 16.14
CA ILE A 10 -10.29 -16.41 15.54
C ILE A 10 -10.71 -17.39 14.44
N ILE A 11 -11.85 -18.06 14.58
CA ILE A 11 -12.31 -19.10 13.64
C ILE A 11 -12.41 -18.57 12.20
N ASN A 12 -12.75 -17.30 12.01
CA ASN A 12 -12.80 -16.67 10.69
C ASN A 12 -11.41 -16.40 10.08
N THR A 13 -10.36 -16.58 10.86
CA THR A 13 -8.97 -16.42 10.39
C THR A 13 -8.33 -17.78 10.09
N VAL A 14 -8.99 -18.87 10.48
CA VAL A 14 -8.47 -20.25 10.40
C VAL A 14 -9.05 -20.94 9.18
N SER A 15 -8.20 -21.62 8.44
CA SER A 15 -8.57 -22.64 7.44
C SER A 15 -7.99 -23.97 7.89
N ALA A 16 -8.78 -25.03 7.80
CA ALA A 16 -8.33 -26.38 8.12
C ALA A 16 -8.65 -27.30 6.94
N THR A 17 -7.64 -28.06 6.51
CA THR A 17 -7.78 -29.08 5.46
C THR A 17 -7.24 -30.41 6.00
N VAL A 18 -7.76 -31.52 5.50
CA VAL A 18 -7.21 -32.85 5.85
C VAL A 18 -5.80 -32.95 5.24
N ASN A 19 -4.84 -33.38 6.06
CA ASN A 19 -3.48 -33.56 5.58
C ASN A 19 -3.42 -34.61 4.48
N ALA A 20 -2.79 -34.29 3.35
CA ALA A 20 -2.74 -35.16 2.17
C ALA A 20 -1.93 -36.47 2.39
N GLN A 21 -1.02 -36.48 3.36
CA GLN A 21 -0.16 -37.63 3.67
C GLN A 21 -0.64 -38.43 4.90
N ASP A 22 -1.49 -37.82 5.74
CA ASP A 22 -2.02 -38.44 6.94
C ASP A 22 -3.45 -37.96 7.19
N ASN A 23 -4.43 -38.70 6.73
CA ASN A 23 -5.84 -38.34 6.81
C ASN A 23 -6.41 -38.30 8.25
N THR A 24 -5.61 -38.67 9.25
CA THR A 24 -5.95 -38.52 10.68
C THR A 24 -5.56 -37.16 11.24
N LYS A 25 -4.88 -36.33 10.44
CA LYS A 25 -4.41 -34.98 10.82
C LYS A 25 -5.06 -33.87 10.00
N LEU A 26 -5.12 -32.70 10.59
CA LEU A 26 -5.54 -31.47 9.91
C LEU A 26 -4.33 -30.54 9.73
N ASP A 27 -4.19 -30.04 8.52
CA ASP A 27 -3.34 -28.88 8.23
C ASP A 27 -4.13 -27.62 8.59
N VAL A 28 -3.64 -26.90 9.58
CA VAL A 28 -4.28 -25.68 10.08
C VAL A 28 -3.45 -24.48 9.63
N THR A 29 -4.08 -23.60 8.87
CA THR A 29 -3.46 -22.35 8.43
C THR A 29 -4.22 -21.14 8.95
N ILE A 30 -3.51 -20.07 9.25
CA ILE A 30 -4.08 -18.82 9.74
C ILE A 30 -3.77 -17.72 8.75
N SER A 31 -4.80 -17.00 8.31
CA SER A 31 -4.65 -15.82 7.48
C SER A 31 -4.05 -14.68 8.29
N GLU A 32 -2.81 -14.31 7.98
CA GLU A 32 -2.07 -13.22 8.64
C GLU A 32 -2.83 -11.89 8.57
N SER A 33 -3.38 -11.55 7.42
CA SER A 33 -4.13 -10.29 7.22
C SER A 33 -5.40 -10.24 8.07
N LYS A 34 -6.12 -11.37 8.18
CA LYS A 34 -7.31 -11.45 9.05
C LYS A 34 -6.92 -11.44 10.53
N LEU A 35 -5.80 -12.11 10.91
CA LEU A 35 -5.26 -12.07 12.27
C LEU A 35 -4.89 -10.63 12.65
N MET A 36 -4.15 -9.92 11.81
CA MET A 36 -3.77 -8.52 12.05
C MET A 36 -4.98 -7.60 12.23
N ARG A 37 -6.04 -7.78 11.43
CA ARG A 37 -7.30 -7.04 11.63
C ARG A 37 -7.91 -7.31 13.00
N GLN A 38 -7.92 -8.55 13.46
CA GLN A 38 -8.45 -8.89 14.79
C GLN A 38 -7.61 -8.28 15.91
N LEU A 39 -6.30 -8.30 15.80
CA LEU A 39 -5.39 -7.69 16.76
C LEU A 39 -5.58 -6.17 16.82
N LYS A 40 -5.65 -5.50 15.67
CA LYS A 40 -5.91 -4.05 15.59
C LYS A 40 -7.29 -3.68 16.15
N SER A 41 -8.34 -4.45 15.88
CA SER A 41 -9.71 -4.18 16.38
C SER A 41 -9.83 -4.25 17.89
N LYS A 42 -8.86 -4.84 18.59
CA LYS A 42 -8.80 -4.94 20.05
C LYS A 42 -7.96 -3.84 20.71
N GLY A 43 -7.58 -2.83 19.94
CA GLY A 43 -6.71 -1.76 20.46
C GLY A 43 -5.31 -2.27 20.80
N ILE A 44 -4.92 -3.43 20.27
CA ILE A 44 -3.54 -3.87 20.22
C ILE A 44 -2.88 -3.03 19.10
N ALA A 45 -3.02 -1.72 19.20
CA ALA A 45 -2.05 -0.82 18.64
C ALA A 45 -0.78 -1.10 19.41
N LEU A 46 0.24 -1.62 18.76
CA LEU A 46 1.57 -1.53 19.33
C LEU A 46 1.77 -0.06 19.67
N LYS A 47 1.76 0.26 20.97
CA LYS A 47 2.44 1.45 21.42
C LYS A 47 3.88 1.18 21.05
N VAL A 48 4.25 1.70 19.90
CA VAL A 48 5.64 1.76 19.48
C VAL A 48 6.38 2.37 20.64
N ALA A 49 7.08 1.54 21.41
CA ALA A 49 8.07 2.06 22.31
C ALA A 49 9.12 2.68 21.37
N LYS A 50 9.12 4.00 21.26
CA LYS A 50 10.19 4.74 20.61
C LYS A 50 11.46 4.36 21.36
N LYS A 51 12.13 3.34 20.92
CA LYS A 51 13.50 3.11 21.29
C LYS A 51 14.24 4.25 20.59
N ALA A 52 14.70 5.23 21.35
CA ALA A 52 15.59 6.23 20.79
C ALA A 52 16.66 5.46 20.04
N ALA A 53 16.77 5.66 18.74
CA ALA A 53 17.86 5.14 17.97
C ALA A 53 19.09 5.60 18.69
N GLY A 54 19.90 4.69 19.20
CA GLY A 54 21.16 5.03 19.84
C GLY A 54 21.90 5.92 18.85
N ALA A 55 22.37 7.06 19.30
CA ALA A 55 23.12 8.00 18.48
C ALA A 55 24.44 7.34 18.04
N GLY A 56 24.34 6.44 17.06
CA GLY A 56 25.47 6.02 16.26
C GLY A 56 25.79 7.20 15.38
N VAL A 57 26.92 7.84 15.65
CA VAL A 57 27.46 8.85 14.75
C VAL A 57 27.75 8.15 13.42
N VAL A 58 26.84 8.29 12.48
CA VAL A 58 27.09 7.90 11.10
C VAL A 58 27.89 9.04 10.49
N PRO A 59 29.15 8.81 10.06
CA PRO A 59 29.94 9.87 9.48
C PRO A 59 29.28 10.35 8.20
N ALA A 60 28.93 11.62 8.15
CA ALA A 60 28.59 12.40 6.96
C ALA A 60 27.35 11.92 6.15
N THR A 61 26.42 11.24 6.74
CA THR A 61 25.15 10.86 6.13
C THR A 61 24.02 11.78 6.59
N ILE A 62 23.01 11.97 5.75
CA ILE A 62 21.78 12.64 6.15
C ILE A 62 21.31 11.96 7.43
N ALA A 63 21.22 12.73 8.52
CA ALA A 63 20.64 12.26 9.76
C ALA A 63 19.14 12.03 9.51
N VAL A 64 18.80 10.90 8.94
CA VAL A 64 17.44 10.41 8.98
C VAL A 64 17.21 10.01 10.42
N LYS A 65 16.29 10.67 11.10
CA LYS A 65 15.77 10.21 12.39
C LYS A 65 15.10 8.86 12.17
N GLY A 66 15.89 7.81 12.10
CA GLY A 66 15.40 6.45 12.06
C GLY A 66 14.66 6.15 13.35
N ASN A 67 13.39 5.85 13.27
CA ASN A 67 12.66 5.28 14.39
C ASN A 67 12.81 3.77 14.28
N ALA A 68 13.66 3.17 15.11
CA ALA A 68 13.57 1.74 15.35
C ALA A 68 12.30 1.48 16.17
N TYR A 69 11.42 0.66 15.68
CA TYR A 69 10.19 0.27 16.37
C TYR A 69 9.94 -1.22 16.20
N GLN A 70 9.18 -1.80 17.13
CA GLN A 70 8.77 -3.18 17.01
C GLN A 70 7.43 -3.24 16.30
N VAL A 71 7.34 -4.07 15.28
CA VAL A 71 6.09 -4.41 14.60
C VAL A 71 5.65 -5.82 14.97
N ILE A 72 4.35 -6.08 14.86
CA ILE A 72 3.85 -7.44 15.02
C ILE A 72 4.41 -8.29 13.88
N ASP A 73 5.09 -9.37 14.23
CA ASP A 73 5.42 -10.44 13.29
C ASP A 73 4.17 -11.31 13.10
N ALA A 74 3.40 -10.97 12.08
CA ALA A 74 2.15 -11.66 11.76
C ALA A 74 2.40 -13.14 11.40
N SER A 75 3.46 -13.40 10.67
CA SER A 75 3.85 -14.75 10.25
C SER A 75 4.22 -15.63 11.45
N ALA A 76 5.14 -15.18 12.30
CA ALA A 76 5.53 -15.90 13.50
C ALA A 76 4.37 -16.07 14.49
N THR A 77 3.49 -15.06 14.62
CA THR A 77 2.29 -15.16 15.47
C THR A 77 1.29 -16.16 14.90
N ALA A 78 1.06 -16.14 13.59
CA ALA A 78 0.17 -17.09 12.91
C ALA A 78 0.69 -18.54 13.00
N ALA A 79 2.00 -18.74 12.82
CA ALA A 79 2.64 -20.04 12.95
C ALA A 79 2.50 -20.61 14.38
N SER A 80 2.73 -19.79 15.40
CA SER A 80 2.56 -20.18 16.80
C SER A 80 1.11 -20.58 17.13
N LEU A 81 0.15 -19.79 16.62
CA LEU A 81 -1.27 -20.06 16.82
C LEU A 81 -1.72 -21.30 16.03
N SER A 82 -1.24 -21.52 14.82
CA SER A 82 -1.50 -22.73 14.03
C SER A 82 -0.99 -23.97 14.73
N GLY A 83 0.24 -23.95 15.26
CA GLY A 83 0.83 -25.05 16.00
C GLY A 83 0.03 -25.40 17.27
N MET A 84 -0.40 -24.39 18.01
CA MET A 84 -1.25 -24.57 19.20
C MET A 84 -2.59 -25.22 18.84
N LEU A 85 -3.25 -24.74 17.79
CA LEU A 85 -4.53 -25.30 17.35
C LEU A 85 -4.39 -26.73 16.81
N ALA A 86 -3.35 -27.01 16.03
CA ALA A 86 -3.08 -28.35 15.51
C ALA A 86 -2.78 -29.38 16.60
N SER A 87 -2.17 -28.96 17.72
CA SER A 87 -1.92 -29.82 18.88
C SER A 87 -3.15 -30.03 19.78
N GLY A 88 -4.28 -29.38 19.49
CA GLY A 88 -5.50 -29.41 20.31
C GLY A 88 -5.34 -28.75 21.68
N GLN A 89 -4.28 -27.97 21.88
CA GLN A 89 -4.03 -27.27 23.13
C GLN A 89 -4.86 -25.97 23.21
N ASN A 90 -5.20 -25.59 24.42
CA ASN A 90 -5.86 -24.33 24.73
C ASN A 90 -4.96 -23.52 25.67
N ALA A 91 -3.91 -22.94 25.13
CA ALA A 91 -2.93 -22.15 25.87
C ALA A 91 -2.84 -20.73 25.31
N PRO A 92 -2.40 -19.75 26.12
CA PRO A 92 -2.11 -18.41 25.60
C PRO A 92 -0.99 -18.44 24.57
N VAL A 93 -1.19 -17.77 23.45
CA VAL A 93 -0.16 -17.56 22.42
C VAL A 93 0.33 -16.13 22.53
N ALA A 94 1.63 -15.97 22.69
CA ALA A 94 2.25 -14.64 22.69
C ALA A 94 2.21 -14.06 21.28
N VAL A 95 1.88 -12.76 21.17
CA VAL A 95 2.04 -12.03 19.91
C VAL A 95 3.53 -11.81 19.70
N SER A 96 4.07 -12.39 18.64
CA SER A 96 5.46 -12.23 18.23
C SER A 96 5.68 -10.83 17.67
N THR A 97 6.82 -10.23 17.97
CA THR A 97 7.24 -8.95 17.41
C THR A 97 8.61 -9.08 16.76
N LYS A 98 8.83 -8.30 15.72
CA LYS A 98 10.15 -8.14 15.11
C LYS A 98 10.55 -6.69 15.12
N ASP A 99 11.85 -6.44 15.21
CA ASP A 99 12.38 -5.10 15.07
C ASP A 99 12.24 -4.67 13.61
N PHE A 100 11.66 -3.49 13.42
CA PHE A 100 11.65 -2.81 12.14
C PHE A 100 12.54 -1.59 12.28
N SER A 101 13.51 -1.48 11.40
CA SER A 101 14.38 -0.33 11.33
C SER A 101 14.47 0.11 9.87
N ASN A 102 14.08 1.33 9.60
CA ASN A 102 14.30 1.97 8.31
C ASN A 102 15.71 2.58 8.18
N VAL A 103 16.54 2.42 9.21
CA VAL A 103 17.91 2.95 9.22
C VAL A 103 18.81 2.23 8.22
N GLU A 104 18.57 0.93 7.98
CA GLU A 104 19.39 0.13 7.05
C GLU A 104 19.27 0.61 5.59
N LEU A 105 18.16 1.22 5.21
CA LEU A 105 17.94 1.75 3.86
C LEU A 105 18.81 2.99 3.53
N TYR A 106 19.43 3.60 4.51
CA TYR A 106 20.17 4.85 4.35
C TYR A 106 21.66 4.75 4.74
N GLU A 107 22.11 3.58 5.19
CA GLU A 107 23.51 3.35 5.44
C GLU A 107 24.31 3.43 4.13
N GLY A 108 25.15 4.42 4.03
CA GLY A 108 26.04 4.60 2.89
C GLY A 108 25.64 5.67 1.86
N LEU A 109 24.48 6.33 2.02
CA LEU A 109 24.15 7.43 1.12
C LEU A 109 25.13 8.61 1.32
N PRO A 110 25.67 9.20 0.25
CA PRO A 110 26.62 10.30 0.36
C PRO A 110 25.97 11.54 1.02
N ALA A 111 26.70 12.23 1.85
CA ALA A 111 26.23 13.46 2.49
C ALA A 111 26.05 14.61 1.47
N SER A 112 26.81 14.57 0.38
CA SER A 112 26.79 15.52 -0.73
C SER A 112 26.22 14.86 -1.99
N GLY A 113 25.90 15.66 -2.99
CA GLY A 113 25.34 15.22 -4.26
C GLY A 113 23.85 15.52 -4.39
N THR A 114 23.33 15.37 -5.62
CA THR A 114 21.92 15.54 -5.92
C THR A 114 21.08 14.37 -5.37
N ILE A 115 19.77 14.53 -5.35
CA ILE A 115 18.87 13.43 -4.96
C ILE A 115 19.00 12.28 -5.96
N GLU A 116 19.11 12.60 -7.24
CA GLU A 116 19.26 11.62 -8.32
C GLU A 116 20.54 10.77 -8.11
N GLU A 117 21.66 11.40 -7.80
CA GLU A 117 22.92 10.69 -7.49
C GLU A 117 22.78 9.76 -6.29
N LYS A 118 22.04 10.18 -5.27
CA LYS A 118 21.78 9.39 -4.08
C LYS A 118 20.86 8.21 -4.36
N LEU A 119 19.83 8.41 -5.16
CA LEU A 119 18.91 7.34 -5.57
C LEU A 119 19.64 6.32 -6.46
N GLN A 120 20.46 6.79 -7.40
CA GLN A 120 21.29 5.91 -8.22
C GLN A 120 22.22 5.05 -7.37
N GLN A 121 22.82 5.62 -6.33
CA GLN A 121 23.67 4.85 -5.41
C GLN A 121 22.85 3.85 -4.57
N LEU A 122 21.62 4.20 -4.18
CA LEU A 122 20.76 3.34 -3.38
C LEU A 122 20.24 2.16 -4.19
N PHE A 123 19.74 2.42 -5.39
CA PHE A 123 19.14 1.39 -6.24
C PHE A 123 20.17 0.60 -7.06
N GLY A 124 21.36 1.17 -7.29
CA GLY A 124 22.43 0.52 -8.04
C GLY A 124 21.99 0.22 -9.47
N ASP A 125 22.04 -1.07 -9.84
CA ASP A 125 21.65 -1.57 -11.18
C ASP A 125 20.16 -2.00 -11.27
N ALA A 126 19.37 -1.80 -10.20
CA ALA A 126 17.93 -2.08 -10.24
C ALA A 126 17.21 -1.05 -11.13
N ASP A 127 16.19 -1.49 -11.84
CA ASP A 127 15.33 -0.57 -12.58
C ASP A 127 14.40 0.16 -11.61
N TYR A 128 14.36 1.49 -11.70
CA TYR A 128 13.49 2.31 -10.86
C TYR A 128 13.05 3.58 -11.58
N GLU A 129 11.86 4.00 -11.25
CA GLU A 129 11.26 5.22 -11.76
C GLU A 129 10.85 6.13 -10.59
N VAL A 130 11.09 7.42 -10.73
CA VAL A 130 10.68 8.41 -9.72
C VAL A 130 10.06 9.63 -10.37
N ALA A 131 8.87 9.99 -9.90
CA ALA A 131 8.21 11.25 -10.25
C ALA A 131 7.80 11.99 -8.97
N VAL A 132 8.32 13.20 -8.77
CA VAL A 132 7.91 14.07 -7.67
C VAL A 132 7.49 15.43 -8.21
N TYR A 133 6.27 15.82 -7.86
CA TYR A 133 5.70 17.12 -8.24
C TYR A 133 5.31 17.92 -7.01
N ASP A 134 5.64 19.19 -7.00
CA ASP A 134 5.09 20.18 -6.09
C ASP A 134 3.65 20.50 -6.54
N LEU A 135 2.68 20.15 -5.72
CA LEU A 135 1.25 20.26 -6.09
C LEU A 135 0.74 21.69 -6.07
N LYS A 136 1.39 22.58 -5.33
CA LYS A 136 1.02 24.01 -5.32
C LYS A 136 1.44 24.72 -6.59
N THR A 137 2.59 24.37 -7.14
CA THR A 137 3.14 25.04 -8.33
C THR A 137 2.93 24.22 -9.61
N GLY A 138 2.57 22.95 -9.50
CA GLY A 138 2.49 22.00 -10.60
C GLY A 138 3.85 21.59 -11.20
N LYS A 139 4.96 22.09 -10.62
CA LYS A 139 6.29 21.85 -11.18
C LYS A 139 6.86 20.50 -10.70
N SER A 140 7.52 19.84 -11.64
CA SER A 140 8.36 18.68 -11.33
C SER A 140 9.53 19.09 -10.43
N LYS A 141 9.84 18.25 -9.46
CA LYS A 141 11.02 18.35 -8.57
C LYS A 141 12.05 17.28 -8.88
N ILE A 142 11.58 16.07 -9.18
CA ILE A 142 12.43 14.92 -9.50
C ILE A 142 11.74 14.16 -10.64
N GLN A 143 12.52 13.78 -11.63
CA GLN A 143 12.11 12.92 -12.74
C GLN A 143 13.26 11.98 -13.06
N ILE A 144 13.08 10.70 -12.81
CA ILE A 144 14.05 9.66 -13.15
C ILE A 144 13.27 8.58 -13.87
N ASP A 145 13.58 8.36 -15.12
CA ASP A 145 12.96 7.39 -16.03
C ASP A 145 11.42 7.34 -15.96
N ALA A 146 10.83 8.47 -15.53
CA ALA A 146 9.46 8.58 -15.05
C ALA A 146 8.38 8.34 -16.13
N ASP A 147 8.77 8.27 -17.41
CA ASP A 147 7.93 7.94 -18.56
C ASP A 147 8.18 6.51 -19.10
N THR A 148 9.07 5.74 -18.47
CA THR A 148 9.29 4.34 -18.81
C THR A 148 8.13 3.49 -18.28
N ALA A 149 7.59 2.59 -19.09
CA ALA A 149 6.47 1.76 -18.69
C ALA A 149 6.94 0.55 -17.88
N MET A 150 6.41 0.42 -16.67
CA MET A 150 6.58 -0.77 -15.80
C MET A 150 5.24 -1.48 -15.58
N VAL A 151 5.32 -2.75 -15.17
CA VAL A 151 4.13 -3.48 -14.67
C VAL A 151 3.57 -2.73 -13.47
N SER A 152 2.31 -2.35 -13.53
CA SER A 152 1.70 -1.44 -12.55
C SER A 152 1.54 -2.04 -11.16
N ALA A 153 1.64 -3.37 -11.02
CA ALA A 153 1.22 -4.07 -9.81
C ALA A 153 -0.12 -3.49 -9.28
N SER A 154 -0.30 -3.32 -7.98
CA SER A 154 -1.57 -2.79 -7.44
C SER A 154 -1.73 -1.26 -7.51
N THR A 155 -0.78 -0.52 -8.07
CA THR A 155 -0.95 0.94 -8.26
C THR A 155 -2.00 1.26 -9.33
N TYR A 156 -2.28 0.34 -10.27
CA TYR A 156 -3.36 0.50 -11.25
C TYR A 156 -4.73 0.78 -10.60
N LYS A 157 -4.90 0.41 -9.34
CA LYS A 157 -6.15 0.61 -8.59
C LYS A 157 -6.51 2.08 -8.39
N LEU A 158 -5.55 3.00 -8.57
CA LEU A 158 -5.85 4.44 -8.64
C LEU A 158 -6.67 4.80 -9.87
N PHE A 159 -6.38 4.19 -11.01
CA PHE A 159 -7.18 4.38 -12.24
C PHE A 159 -8.54 3.69 -12.15
N ILE A 160 -8.61 2.53 -11.47
CA ILE A 160 -9.91 1.88 -11.18
C ILE A 160 -10.74 2.77 -10.26
N ALA A 161 -10.13 3.36 -9.22
CA ALA A 161 -10.81 4.31 -8.34
C ALA A 161 -11.36 5.51 -9.12
N TYR A 162 -10.57 6.07 -10.02
CA TYR A 162 -11.04 7.11 -10.93
C TYR A 162 -12.22 6.65 -11.78
N SER A 163 -12.12 5.47 -12.40
CA SER A 163 -13.20 4.91 -13.23
C SER A 163 -14.50 4.70 -12.44
N MET A 164 -14.41 4.21 -11.19
CA MET A 164 -15.56 4.04 -10.30
C MET A 164 -16.19 5.39 -9.93
N ILE A 165 -15.38 6.36 -9.53
CA ILE A 165 -15.82 7.72 -9.19
C ILE A 165 -16.49 8.35 -10.40
N HIS A 166 -15.86 8.30 -11.57
CA HIS A 166 -16.40 8.85 -12.80
C HIS A 166 -17.77 8.24 -13.16
N ALA A 167 -17.93 6.93 -13.01
CA ALA A 167 -19.20 6.27 -13.27
C ALA A 167 -20.30 6.69 -12.28
N VAL A 168 -19.96 6.94 -11.03
CA VAL A 168 -20.90 7.47 -10.02
C VAL A 168 -21.28 8.91 -10.33
N GLU A 169 -20.30 9.78 -10.59
CA GLU A 169 -20.52 11.20 -10.85
C GLU A 169 -21.28 11.47 -12.16
N THR A 170 -21.14 10.57 -13.14
CA THR A 170 -21.92 10.62 -14.39
C THR A 170 -23.28 9.91 -14.29
N GLY A 171 -23.64 9.37 -13.11
CA GLY A 171 -24.92 8.75 -12.86
C GLY A 171 -25.10 7.36 -13.50
N GLN A 172 -24.02 6.73 -13.96
CA GLN A 172 -24.07 5.37 -14.52
C GLN A 172 -24.34 4.32 -13.43
N VAL A 173 -23.83 4.55 -12.23
CA VAL A 173 -24.00 3.73 -11.02
C VAL A 173 -24.14 4.64 -9.80
N THR A 174 -24.42 4.03 -8.65
CA THR A 174 -24.38 4.70 -7.34
C THR A 174 -23.41 3.96 -6.42
N TRP A 175 -23.02 4.58 -5.33
CA TRP A 175 -22.17 3.94 -4.31
C TRP A 175 -22.81 2.68 -3.69
N ASP A 176 -24.14 2.57 -3.73
CA ASP A 176 -24.91 1.40 -3.27
C ASP A 176 -25.04 0.32 -4.35
N SER A 177 -24.63 0.58 -5.59
CA SER A 177 -24.70 -0.41 -6.67
C SER A 177 -23.88 -1.65 -6.33
N ALA A 178 -24.41 -2.82 -6.68
CA ALA A 178 -23.75 -4.09 -6.40
C ALA A 178 -22.57 -4.35 -7.35
N LEU A 179 -21.42 -4.70 -6.76
CA LEU A 179 -20.25 -5.21 -7.45
C LEU A 179 -19.61 -6.33 -6.61
N ASN A 180 -19.39 -7.50 -7.21
CA ASN A 180 -18.74 -8.63 -6.53
C ASN A 180 -19.37 -9.00 -5.16
N GLY A 181 -20.71 -8.96 -5.08
CA GLY A 181 -21.46 -9.33 -3.86
C GLY A 181 -21.43 -8.31 -2.72
N MET A 182 -20.89 -7.12 -2.95
CA MET A 182 -20.89 -6.01 -1.99
C MET A 182 -21.31 -4.70 -2.69
N THR A 183 -21.44 -3.61 -1.93
CA THR A 183 -21.68 -2.29 -2.51
C THR A 183 -20.41 -1.74 -3.19
N LEU A 184 -20.55 -0.87 -4.17
CA LEU A 184 -19.42 -0.21 -4.84
C LEU A 184 -18.58 0.57 -3.85
N SER A 185 -19.20 1.21 -2.85
CA SER A 185 -18.47 1.88 -1.75
C SER A 185 -17.60 0.91 -0.96
N SER A 186 -18.12 -0.27 -0.59
CA SER A 186 -17.35 -1.30 0.12
C SER A 186 -16.22 -1.87 -0.75
N CYS A 187 -16.48 -2.03 -2.05
CA CYS A 187 -15.48 -2.42 -3.04
C CYS A 187 -14.33 -1.42 -3.12
N MET A 188 -14.64 -0.14 -3.27
CA MET A 188 -13.63 0.94 -3.27
C MET A 188 -12.79 0.89 -1.99
N ALA A 189 -13.43 0.76 -0.83
CA ALA A 189 -12.73 0.74 0.44
C ALA A 189 -11.76 -0.46 0.57
N THR A 190 -12.21 -1.68 0.25
CA THR A 190 -11.34 -2.87 0.32
C THR A 190 -10.22 -2.84 -0.71
N MET A 191 -10.49 -2.36 -1.91
CA MET A 191 -9.51 -2.20 -2.98
C MET A 191 -8.38 -1.24 -2.58
N ILE A 192 -8.70 -0.11 -1.98
CA ILE A 192 -7.70 0.91 -1.60
C ILE A 192 -7.01 0.54 -0.29
N ILE A 193 -7.78 0.23 0.77
CA ILE A 193 -7.23 0.01 2.12
C ILE A 193 -6.41 -1.29 2.20
N ASN A 194 -6.95 -2.38 1.65
CA ASN A 194 -6.35 -3.72 1.77
C ASN A 194 -5.66 -4.18 0.50
N SER A 195 -5.69 -3.37 -0.55
CA SER A 195 -5.22 -3.76 -1.88
C SER A 195 -5.92 -5.03 -2.42
N ASP A 196 -7.21 -5.25 -2.09
CA ASP A 196 -8.00 -6.38 -2.58
C ASP A 196 -8.08 -6.39 -4.10
N ASN A 197 -8.01 -7.57 -4.73
CA ASN A 197 -8.02 -7.74 -6.18
C ASN A 197 -9.42 -8.02 -6.72
N SER A 198 -10.29 -8.59 -5.91
CA SER A 198 -11.59 -9.10 -6.39
C SER A 198 -12.52 -7.99 -6.91
N CYS A 199 -12.45 -6.81 -6.32
CA CYS A 199 -13.25 -5.67 -6.74
C CYS A 199 -12.77 -5.01 -8.03
N PRO A 200 -11.47 -4.68 -8.18
CA PRO A 200 -10.99 -4.11 -9.43
C PRO A 200 -11.08 -5.10 -10.61
N GLU A 201 -10.88 -6.39 -10.39
CA GLU A 201 -11.09 -7.42 -11.40
C GLU A 201 -12.56 -7.47 -11.86
N ALA A 202 -13.52 -7.50 -10.92
CA ALA A 202 -14.93 -7.44 -11.26
C ALA A 202 -15.35 -6.13 -11.97
N TRP A 203 -14.66 -5.02 -11.70
CA TRP A 203 -14.86 -3.75 -12.40
C TRP A 203 -14.36 -3.85 -13.84
N LEU A 204 -13.15 -4.36 -14.05
CA LEU A 204 -12.57 -4.57 -15.38
C LEU A 204 -13.39 -5.57 -16.21
N ASP A 205 -13.90 -6.62 -15.60
CA ASP A 205 -14.80 -7.58 -16.27
C ASP A 205 -16.10 -6.93 -16.72
N ARG A 206 -16.65 -6.01 -15.92
CA ARG A 206 -17.93 -5.33 -16.21
C ARG A 206 -17.79 -4.23 -17.25
N TYR A 207 -16.76 -3.39 -17.15
CA TYR A 207 -16.61 -2.18 -17.97
C TYR A 207 -15.58 -2.33 -19.08
N GLY A 208 -14.72 -3.32 -19.01
CA GLY A 208 -13.69 -3.63 -19.99
C GLY A 208 -12.38 -2.91 -19.76
N PHE A 209 -11.28 -3.59 -20.03
CA PHE A 209 -9.92 -3.06 -19.91
C PHE A 209 -9.70 -1.85 -20.82
N SER A 210 -10.17 -1.89 -22.07
CA SER A 210 -10.04 -0.79 -23.02
C SER A 210 -10.77 0.48 -22.57
N THR A 211 -11.88 0.36 -21.88
CA THR A 211 -12.62 1.51 -21.34
C THR A 211 -11.79 2.20 -20.25
N VAL A 212 -11.22 1.44 -19.32
CA VAL A 212 -10.38 2.01 -18.25
C VAL A 212 -9.09 2.58 -18.82
N THR A 213 -8.48 1.94 -19.82
CA THR A 213 -7.33 2.49 -20.55
C THR A 213 -7.69 3.85 -21.18
N GLN A 214 -8.81 3.93 -21.90
CA GLN A 214 -9.23 5.18 -22.52
C GLN A 214 -9.49 6.28 -21.47
N GLN A 215 -10.14 5.95 -20.36
CA GLN A 215 -10.36 6.88 -19.26
C GLN A 215 -9.03 7.39 -18.65
N ALA A 216 -8.01 6.52 -18.52
CA ALA A 216 -6.68 6.94 -18.09
C ALA A 216 -6.03 7.91 -19.10
N HIS A 217 -6.15 7.63 -20.40
CA HIS A 217 -5.65 8.50 -21.46
C HIS A 217 -6.38 9.86 -21.48
N ASP A 218 -7.70 9.87 -21.28
CA ASP A 218 -8.53 11.08 -21.28
C ASP A 218 -8.13 12.08 -20.17
N ILE A 219 -7.56 11.59 -19.06
CA ILE A 219 -7.02 12.44 -17.98
C ILE A 219 -5.53 12.74 -18.15
N GLY A 220 -4.91 12.31 -19.24
CA GLY A 220 -3.52 12.59 -19.56
C GLY A 220 -2.50 11.53 -19.16
N ALA A 221 -2.94 10.37 -18.65
CA ALA A 221 -2.08 9.23 -18.35
C ALA A 221 -1.89 8.34 -19.61
N ALA A 222 -1.19 8.90 -20.61
CA ALA A 222 -1.19 8.37 -21.98
C ALA A 222 -0.34 7.10 -22.17
N ASN A 223 0.54 6.76 -21.22
CA ASN A 223 1.38 5.56 -21.29
C ASN A 223 0.81 4.39 -20.44
N THR A 224 -0.32 4.63 -19.77
CA THR A 224 -1.01 3.58 -19.00
C THR A 224 -1.81 2.67 -19.93
N ASN A 225 -1.61 1.36 -19.78
CA ASN A 225 -2.28 0.38 -20.61
C ASN A 225 -2.82 -0.79 -19.78
N PHE A 226 -4.10 -1.05 -19.90
CA PHE A 226 -4.78 -2.17 -19.24
C PHE A 226 -5.09 -3.26 -20.27
N VAL A 227 -4.29 -4.32 -20.24
CA VAL A 227 -4.60 -5.56 -20.92
C VAL A 227 -4.61 -6.71 -19.92
N PRO A 228 -5.40 -7.77 -20.13
CA PRO A 228 -5.42 -8.90 -19.20
C PRO A 228 -4.00 -9.44 -18.97
N TYR A 229 -3.60 -9.55 -17.71
CA TYR A 229 -2.32 -10.08 -17.23
C TYR A 229 -1.07 -9.25 -17.58
N ASP A 230 -1.23 -8.08 -18.22
CA ASP A 230 -0.11 -7.20 -18.59
C ASP A 230 -0.54 -5.73 -18.47
N MET A 231 -0.83 -5.32 -17.25
CA MET A 231 -1.20 -3.92 -16.95
C MET A 231 0.07 -3.13 -16.66
N THR A 232 0.33 -2.11 -17.48
CA THR A 232 1.51 -1.24 -17.35
C THR A 232 1.11 0.21 -17.12
N THR A 233 1.99 0.94 -16.45
CA THR A 233 1.86 2.39 -16.23
C THR A 233 3.25 3.00 -16.07
N THR A 234 3.33 4.31 -15.88
CA THR A 234 4.57 5.04 -15.60
C THR A 234 4.46 5.83 -14.31
N ALA A 235 5.58 6.23 -13.73
CA ALA A 235 5.57 7.08 -12.55
C ALA A 235 4.88 8.43 -12.85
N ASN A 236 5.05 8.98 -14.06
CA ASN A 236 4.37 10.22 -14.47
C ASN A 236 2.87 10.04 -14.66
N ASP A 237 2.39 8.92 -15.15
CA ASP A 237 0.98 8.65 -15.31
C ASP A 237 0.29 8.49 -13.94
N LEU A 238 0.92 7.79 -13.00
CA LEU A 238 0.46 7.73 -11.61
C LEU A 238 0.47 9.11 -10.93
N ALA A 239 1.50 9.90 -11.14
CA ALA A 239 1.53 11.28 -10.65
C ALA A 239 0.42 12.14 -11.31
N THR A 240 0.06 11.87 -12.56
CA THR A 240 -0.99 12.60 -13.28
C THR A 240 -2.37 12.33 -12.67
N VAL A 241 -2.73 11.09 -12.39
CA VAL A 241 -4.01 10.78 -11.73
C VAL A 241 -4.05 11.36 -10.30
N LEU A 242 -2.95 11.30 -9.55
CA LEU A 242 -2.86 11.89 -8.21
C LEU A 242 -3.03 13.43 -8.25
N LYS A 243 -2.36 14.11 -9.19
CA LYS A 243 -2.51 15.57 -9.41
C LYS A 243 -3.94 15.93 -9.80
N GLY A 244 -4.56 15.12 -10.64
CA GLY A 244 -5.94 15.30 -11.05
C GLY A 244 -6.92 15.23 -9.88
N PHE A 245 -6.77 14.28 -9.00
CA PHE A 245 -7.54 14.22 -7.76
C PHE A 245 -7.25 15.42 -6.85
N TYR A 246 -5.97 15.70 -6.57
CA TYR A 246 -5.60 16.80 -5.68
C TYR A 246 -6.16 18.15 -6.11
N SER A 247 -6.19 18.42 -7.42
CA SER A 247 -6.73 19.66 -7.99
C SER A 247 -8.25 19.63 -8.21
N ASN A 248 -8.91 18.53 -7.91
CA ASN A 248 -10.33 18.29 -8.21
C ASN A 248 -10.68 18.48 -9.71
N SER A 249 -9.73 18.21 -10.59
CA SER A 249 -9.95 18.36 -12.04
C SER A 249 -10.56 17.12 -12.69
N ILE A 250 -10.46 15.96 -12.03
CA ILE A 250 -10.96 14.67 -12.53
C ILE A 250 -12.07 14.05 -11.67
N ALA A 251 -12.35 14.62 -10.52
CA ALA A 251 -13.42 14.21 -9.61
C ALA A 251 -13.89 15.39 -8.77
N SER A 252 -15.08 15.29 -8.18
CA SER A 252 -15.58 16.26 -7.23
C SER A 252 -14.75 16.32 -5.95
N PRO A 253 -14.76 17.42 -5.19
CA PRO A 253 -14.08 17.49 -3.90
C PRO A 253 -14.51 16.38 -2.94
N ASP A 254 -15.81 16.08 -2.85
CA ASP A 254 -16.34 15.04 -1.95
C ASP A 254 -15.80 13.65 -2.30
N SER A 255 -15.77 13.29 -3.58
CA SER A 255 -15.22 12.02 -4.05
C SER A 255 -13.70 11.93 -3.83
N THR A 256 -13.00 13.04 -4.04
CA THR A 256 -11.55 13.15 -3.79
C THR A 256 -11.25 12.96 -2.30
N ASP A 257 -11.96 13.64 -1.41
CA ASP A 257 -11.78 13.54 0.03
C ASP A 257 -12.09 12.12 0.53
N GLN A 258 -13.12 11.47 -0.02
CA GLN A 258 -13.42 10.08 0.27
C GLN A 258 -12.26 9.16 -0.14
N LEU A 259 -11.74 9.29 -1.37
CA LEU A 259 -10.62 8.49 -1.84
C LEU A 259 -9.37 8.72 -0.98
N PHE A 260 -9.02 9.97 -0.70
CA PHE A 260 -7.84 10.30 0.10
C PHE A 260 -7.95 9.79 1.54
N SER A 261 -9.14 9.80 2.14
CA SER A 261 -9.38 9.18 3.45
C SER A 261 -9.13 7.67 3.43
N LEU A 262 -9.51 6.98 2.37
CA LEU A 262 -9.22 5.54 2.21
C LEU A 262 -7.72 5.29 2.02
N MET A 263 -7.03 6.10 1.22
CA MET A 263 -5.59 6.01 0.99
C MET A 263 -4.79 6.25 2.28
N GLU A 264 -5.22 7.19 3.12
CA GLU A 264 -4.56 7.47 4.40
C GLU A 264 -4.67 6.30 5.38
N THR A 265 -5.71 5.48 5.26
CA THR A 265 -5.95 4.31 6.11
C THR A 265 -5.46 3.00 5.50
N GLN A 266 -4.74 3.02 4.38
CA GLN A 266 -4.13 1.85 3.78
C GLN A 266 -3.28 1.08 4.80
N VAL A 267 -3.31 -0.27 4.73
CA VAL A 267 -2.65 -1.12 5.74
C VAL A 267 -1.16 -1.33 5.49
N TYR A 268 -0.70 -1.10 4.26
CA TYR A 268 0.70 -1.23 3.86
C TYR A 268 1.36 0.14 3.91
N ARG A 269 2.20 0.38 4.91
CA ARG A 269 2.77 1.71 5.19
C ARG A 269 4.31 1.70 5.23
N GLU A 270 4.92 0.68 4.62
CA GLU A 270 6.37 0.48 4.64
C GLU A 270 7.12 1.32 3.60
N GLY A 271 6.42 1.87 2.60
CA GLY A 271 6.97 2.71 1.52
C GLY A 271 7.12 4.19 1.90
N ILE A 272 6.57 5.06 1.08
CA ILE A 272 6.60 6.52 1.28
C ILE A 272 6.15 6.93 2.68
N PRO A 273 5.07 6.33 3.27
CA PRO A 273 4.67 6.67 4.63
C PRO A 273 5.74 6.43 5.68
N ALA A 274 6.53 5.36 5.57
CA ALA A 274 7.62 5.09 6.50
C ALA A 274 8.76 6.12 6.37
N GLY A 275 9.05 6.56 5.14
CA GLY A 275 10.05 7.59 4.87
C GLY A 275 9.65 8.98 5.37
N ILE A 276 8.39 9.35 5.25
CA ILE A 276 7.86 10.64 5.74
C ILE A 276 7.70 10.63 7.28
N GLY A 277 7.30 9.49 7.84
CA GLY A 277 7.13 9.35 9.29
C GLY A 277 6.16 10.37 9.88
N SER A 278 6.62 11.14 10.88
CA SER A 278 5.81 12.17 11.55
C SER A 278 5.87 13.54 10.88
N ASP A 279 6.63 13.68 9.79
CA ASP A 279 6.86 14.99 9.14
C ASP A 279 5.73 15.36 8.17
N GLY A 280 4.75 14.49 7.98
CA GLY A 280 3.60 14.75 7.13
C GLY A 280 2.51 13.70 7.19
N VAL A 281 1.43 13.97 6.47
CA VAL A 281 0.33 13.03 6.20
C VAL A 281 0.55 12.44 4.81
N VAL A 282 0.45 11.13 4.70
CA VAL A 282 0.64 10.42 3.44
C VAL A 282 -0.61 9.63 3.08
N GLN A 283 -1.12 9.93 1.91
CA GLN A 283 -2.26 9.27 1.28
C GLN A 283 -1.71 8.49 0.10
N ASP A 284 -1.55 7.16 0.24
CA ASP A 284 -0.79 6.35 -0.71
C ASP A 284 -1.54 5.13 -1.22
N LYS A 285 -1.07 4.63 -2.33
CA LYS A 285 -1.43 3.33 -2.87
C LYS A 285 -0.18 2.56 -3.27
N VAL A 286 0.08 1.48 -2.55
CA VAL A 286 1.18 0.57 -2.88
C VAL A 286 0.84 -0.36 -4.03
N GLY A 287 1.90 -0.84 -4.71
CA GLY A 287 1.86 -1.97 -5.61
C GLY A 287 3.02 -2.90 -5.32
N PHE A 288 2.76 -4.19 -5.18
CA PHE A 288 3.80 -5.21 -5.04
C PHE A 288 3.38 -6.50 -5.73
N MET A 289 4.31 -7.12 -6.44
CA MET A 289 4.14 -8.38 -7.13
C MET A 289 5.51 -8.91 -7.58
N ASP A 290 5.85 -10.14 -7.22
CA ASP A 290 7.03 -10.86 -7.74
C ASP A 290 8.37 -10.08 -7.70
N GLY A 291 8.63 -9.34 -6.63
CA GLY A 291 9.81 -8.51 -6.46
C GLY A 291 9.58 -7.02 -6.74
N LEU A 292 8.58 -6.67 -7.54
CA LEU A 292 8.19 -5.28 -7.77
C LEU A 292 7.69 -4.63 -6.48
N LEU A 293 8.11 -3.41 -6.23
CA LEU A 293 7.64 -2.61 -5.09
C LEU A 293 7.43 -1.17 -5.53
N HIS A 294 6.17 -0.77 -5.57
CA HIS A 294 5.75 0.57 -5.99
C HIS A 294 4.99 1.27 -4.89
N ASP A 295 5.10 2.60 -4.88
CA ASP A 295 4.26 3.43 -4.02
C ASP A 295 3.94 4.76 -4.71
N ALA A 296 2.66 5.14 -4.72
CA ALA A 296 2.16 6.35 -5.33
C ALA A 296 1.33 7.15 -4.31
N ALA A 297 1.77 8.35 -3.96
CA ALA A 297 1.27 9.07 -2.81
C ALA A 297 1.03 10.57 -3.05
N ILE A 298 0.04 11.11 -2.33
CA ILE A 298 -0.01 12.51 -1.95
C ILE A 298 0.64 12.65 -0.59
N VAL A 299 1.66 13.49 -0.50
CA VAL A 299 2.36 13.82 0.75
C VAL A 299 2.04 15.26 1.12
N ARG A 300 1.49 15.47 2.31
CA ARG A 300 1.20 16.81 2.87
C ARG A 300 2.09 17.06 4.07
N SER A 301 2.88 18.13 4.01
CA SER A 301 3.82 18.48 5.07
C SER A 301 3.88 20.01 5.28
N ASP A 302 4.60 20.44 6.30
CA ASP A 302 4.90 21.86 6.54
C ASP A 302 5.76 22.50 5.44
N LYS A 303 6.43 21.66 4.62
CA LYS A 303 7.26 22.08 3.48
C LYS A 303 6.48 22.18 2.18
N GLY A 304 5.25 21.72 2.15
CA GLY A 304 4.37 21.74 0.98
C GLY A 304 3.68 20.40 0.74
N ASP A 305 2.85 20.40 -0.30
CA ASP A 305 2.12 19.22 -0.76
C ASP A 305 2.76 18.70 -2.04
N TYR A 306 2.97 17.40 -2.11
CA TYR A 306 3.66 16.73 -3.21
C TYR A 306 2.89 15.51 -3.71
N ALA A 307 2.87 15.31 -5.03
CA ALA A 307 2.65 13.99 -5.60
C ALA A 307 4.00 13.30 -5.71
N MET A 308 4.14 12.14 -5.10
CA MET A 308 5.37 11.36 -5.06
C MET A 308 5.08 9.95 -5.53
N VAL A 309 5.80 9.49 -6.53
CA VAL A 309 5.69 8.14 -7.07
C VAL A 309 7.08 7.54 -7.15
N ILE A 310 7.21 6.33 -6.65
CA ILE A 310 8.42 5.50 -6.75
C ILE A 310 7.97 4.13 -7.25
N MET A 311 8.56 3.68 -8.36
CA MET A 311 8.35 2.34 -8.89
C MET A 311 9.70 1.64 -8.96
N THR A 312 9.76 0.37 -8.60
CA THR A 312 11.02 -0.40 -8.59
C THR A 312 10.78 -1.82 -9.07
N ASP A 313 11.79 -2.38 -9.73
CA ASP A 313 11.86 -3.78 -10.13
C ASP A 313 12.88 -4.54 -9.25
#